data_3fa63ad4e27f502b584271e50dfc5a19
#
_entry.id   3fa63ad4e27f502b584271e50dfc5a19
#
_cell.length_a   1.000
_cell.length_b   1.000
_cell.length_c   1.000
_cell.angle_alpha   90.00
_cell.angle_beta   90.00
_cell.angle_gamma   90.00
#
_symmetry.space_group_name_H-M   'P 1'
#
loop_
_entity.id
_entity.type
_entity.pdbx_description
1 polymer ?
#
loop_
_entity_poly.entity_id
_entity_poly.type
_entity_poly.pdbx_seq_one_letter_code
_entity_poly.pdbx_strand_id
1 'polypeptide(L)'
;LKTTLTDKLKVKGQRKLFDVWARDAEDNTLKPTATLDGQVLSATWSDNVKTSFTLDFQGMEEGEHTVVISAEDGKGASKTQTYTVIYQKAKKGEFIGYATVSIEAFTISKGYIVEPVLMPVYEGDNAAKAFVNLIREEGYDVEYTGSLTSGFYLSHIVGSNAKNPKNATKKLDLAGAALEPHMAEKLPDLMFDADGGTEGSLGEFDYNYMSGWMYCVNTVFPNVGFADYYLSDGDVMRAQFTLKYGGDIGGSSGMGGGYDDSYSVANKDVLTTTLAKINSAPNSAELKADPDI
;
A
#
# COMPACT_ATOMS: atom_id res chain seq x y z
N LEU A 1 -24.81 -6.96 7.07
CA LEU A 1 -23.47 -7.37 6.66
C LEU A 1 -23.34 -7.44 5.16
N LYS A 2 -22.28 -6.83 4.61
CA LYS A 2 -21.77 -7.01 3.24
C LYS A 2 -20.28 -7.31 3.32
N THR A 3 -19.72 -8.03 2.36
CA THR A 3 -18.28 -8.32 2.30
C THR A 3 -17.81 -8.52 0.87
N THR A 4 -16.52 -8.37 0.64
CA THR A 4 -15.85 -8.74 -0.63
C THR A 4 -15.61 -10.25 -0.75
N LEU A 5 -15.78 -11.03 0.32
CA LEU A 5 -15.71 -12.49 0.23
C LEU A 5 -16.88 -13.04 -0.60
N THR A 6 -16.58 -14.03 -1.42
CA THR A 6 -17.55 -14.85 -2.12
C THR A 6 -17.40 -16.30 -1.67
N ASP A 7 -18.50 -17.05 -1.66
CA ASP A 7 -18.43 -18.46 -1.33
C ASP A 7 -17.60 -19.22 -2.38
N LYS A 8 -16.77 -20.17 -1.91
CA LYS A 8 -15.81 -20.93 -2.71
C LYS A 8 -14.76 -20.07 -3.42
N LEU A 9 -14.44 -18.91 -2.84
CA LEU A 9 -13.32 -18.09 -3.29
C LEU A 9 -12.03 -18.91 -3.32
N LYS A 10 -11.35 -18.94 -4.46
CA LYS A 10 -10.04 -19.60 -4.59
C LYS A 10 -8.93 -18.59 -4.25
N VAL A 11 -8.04 -18.96 -3.35
CA VAL A 11 -6.88 -18.16 -2.94
C VAL A 11 -5.62 -18.98 -3.22
N LYS A 12 -4.68 -18.41 -3.99
CA LYS A 12 -3.40 -19.05 -4.32
C LYS A 12 -2.25 -18.58 -3.45
N GLY A 13 -2.21 -17.28 -3.14
CA GLY A 13 -1.20 -16.69 -2.27
C GLY A 13 -1.45 -17.01 -0.80
N GLN A 14 -0.43 -16.79 0.01
CA GLN A 14 -0.51 -17.05 1.46
C GLN A 14 -1.48 -16.14 2.20
N ARG A 15 -1.81 -14.97 1.65
CA ARG A 15 -2.69 -13.99 2.28
C ARG A 15 -3.76 -13.49 1.32
N LYS A 16 -4.92 -13.12 1.88
CA LYS A 16 -6.00 -12.47 1.14
C LYS A 16 -6.71 -11.47 2.03
N LEU A 17 -6.65 -10.19 1.65
CA LEU A 17 -7.45 -9.14 2.27
C LEU A 17 -8.91 -9.27 1.84
N PHE A 18 -9.83 -9.03 2.79
CA PHE A 18 -11.25 -8.84 2.50
C PHE A 18 -11.85 -7.76 3.39
N ASP A 19 -12.86 -7.10 2.85
CA ASP A 19 -13.57 -6.01 3.52
C ASP A 19 -14.94 -6.47 4.04
N VAL A 20 -15.36 -5.88 5.15
CA VAL A 20 -16.67 -6.10 5.75
C VAL A 20 -17.32 -4.75 6.06
N TRP A 21 -18.54 -4.55 5.57
CA TRP A 21 -19.41 -3.44 5.93
C TRP A 21 -20.53 -3.98 6.82
N ALA A 22 -20.59 -3.51 8.05
CA ALA A 22 -21.62 -3.89 9.02
C ALA A 22 -22.35 -2.62 9.50
N ARG A 23 -23.67 -2.63 9.37
CA ARG A 23 -24.52 -1.53 9.82
C ARG A 23 -25.73 -2.06 10.55
N ASP A 24 -26.21 -1.30 11.56
CA ASP A 24 -27.48 -1.55 12.23
C ASP A 24 -28.68 -1.05 11.41
N ALA A 25 -29.87 -1.12 11.97
CA ALA A 25 -31.10 -0.66 11.31
C ALA A 25 -31.17 0.87 11.17
N GLU A 26 -30.48 1.60 12.04
CA GLU A 26 -30.35 3.06 12.03
C GLU A 26 -29.18 3.57 11.18
N ASP A 27 -28.52 2.67 10.40
CA ASP A 27 -27.36 2.93 9.55
C ASP A 27 -26.06 3.29 10.31
N ASN A 28 -25.96 3.01 11.60
CA ASN A 28 -24.72 3.18 12.34
C ASN A 28 -23.74 2.07 11.98
N THR A 29 -22.45 2.42 11.83
CA THR A 29 -21.39 1.45 11.58
C THR A 29 -21.16 0.57 12.80
N LEU A 30 -21.19 -0.75 12.61
CA LEU A 30 -20.86 -1.75 13.61
C LEU A 30 -19.46 -2.28 13.39
N LYS A 31 -18.82 -2.78 14.46
CA LYS A 31 -17.54 -3.46 14.41
C LYS A 31 -17.77 -4.97 14.22
N PRO A 32 -17.54 -5.52 13.02
CA PRO A 32 -17.67 -6.95 12.81
C PRO A 32 -16.50 -7.71 13.43
N THR A 33 -16.71 -8.99 13.69
CA THR A 33 -15.69 -9.98 13.98
C THR A 33 -15.58 -10.98 12.85
N ALA A 34 -14.40 -11.57 12.68
CA ALA A 34 -14.20 -12.62 11.68
C ALA A 34 -13.33 -13.74 12.27
N THR A 35 -13.55 -14.96 11.80
CA THR A 35 -12.71 -16.12 12.13
C THR A 35 -12.34 -16.88 10.87
N LEU A 36 -11.17 -17.54 10.89
CA LEU A 36 -10.71 -18.52 9.92
C LEU A 36 -10.55 -19.85 10.63
N ASP A 37 -11.30 -20.87 10.26
CA ASP A 37 -11.37 -22.19 10.93
C ASP A 37 -11.53 -22.08 12.45
N GLY A 38 -12.35 -21.13 12.89
CA GLY A 38 -12.60 -20.86 14.30
C GLY A 38 -11.55 -19.99 15.01
N GLN A 39 -10.42 -19.68 14.38
CA GLN A 39 -9.42 -18.76 14.92
C GLN A 39 -9.83 -17.32 14.64
N VAL A 40 -9.84 -16.49 15.68
CA VAL A 40 -10.22 -15.06 15.56
C VAL A 40 -9.17 -14.30 14.75
N LEU A 41 -9.65 -13.56 13.75
CA LEU A 41 -8.83 -12.66 12.96
C LEU A 41 -8.81 -11.27 13.60
N SER A 42 -7.60 -10.69 13.73
CA SER A 42 -7.46 -9.27 14.06
C SER A 42 -7.81 -8.41 12.85
N ALA A 43 -8.48 -7.29 13.09
CA ALA A 43 -8.71 -6.32 12.01
C ALA A 43 -7.38 -5.78 11.49
N THR A 44 -7.16 -5.87 10.20
CA THR A 44 -6.02 -5.23 9.51
C THR A 44 -6.22 -3.72 9.47
N TRP A 45 -7.45 -3.28 9.23
CA TRP A 45 -7.87 -1.89 9.21
C TRP A 45 -9.32 -1.76 9.69
N SER A 46 -9.67 -0.65 10.34
CA SER A 46 -11.06 -0.32 10.69
C SER A 46 -11.24 1.18 10.73
N ASP A 47 -12.31 1.66 10.11
CA ASP A 47 -12.75 3.06 10.12
C ASP A 47 -14.27 3.16 10.31
N ASN A 48 -14.85 4.34 10.07
CA ASN A 48 -16.29 4.59 10.16
C ASN A 48 -17.10 4.02 8.98
N VAL A 49 -16.45 3.35 8.03
CA VAL A 49 -17.09 2.83 6.81
C VAL A 49 -17.05 1.33 6.77
N LYS A 50 -15.85 0.74 7.02
CA LYS A 50 -15.61 -0.69 6.91
C LYS A 50 -14.58 -1.19 7.91
N THR A 51 -14.52 -2.50 8.06
CA THR A 51 -13.41 -3.21 8.70
C THR A 51 -12.79 -4.17 7.68
N SER A 52 -11.48 -4.16 7.55
CA SER A 52 -10.72 -5.08 6.70
C SER A 52 -10.04 -6.14 7.54
N PHE A 53 -10.04 -7.37 7.06
CA PHE A 53 -9.37 -8.51 7.67
C PHE A 53 -8.46 -9.18 6.65
N THR A 54 -7.42 -9.85 7.12
CA THR A 54 -6.54 -10.66 6.27
C THR A 54 -6.70 -12.14 6.63
N LEU A 55 -7.08 -12.96 5.66
CA LEU A 55 -6.89 -14.41 5.74
C LEU A 55 -5.39 -14.68 5.61
N ASP A 56 -4.83 -15.42 6.54
CA ASP A 56 -3.43 -15.86 6.50
C ASP A 56 -3.39 -17.38 6.51
N PHE A 57 -2.92 -17.95 5.41
CA PHE A 57 -2.80 -19.40 5.21
C PHE A 57 -1.38 -19.92 5.47
N GLN A 58 -0.50 -19.10 6.06
CA GLN A 58 0.85 -19.53 6.38
C GLN A 58 0.84 -20.75 7.34
N GLY A 59 1.40 -21.87 6.88
CA GLY A 59 1.41 -23.10 7.65
C GLY A 59 0.12 -23.91 7.62
N MET A 60 -0.91 -23.46 6.88
CA MET A 60 -2.14 -24.21 6.69
C MET A 60 -2.03 -25.18 5.51
N GLU A 61 -2.84 -26.22 5.53
CA GLU A 61 -2.94 -27.20 4.45
C GLU A 61 -3.79 -26.65 3.30
N GLU A 62 -3.58 -27.18 2.08
CA GLU A 62 -4.46 -26.91 0.95
C GLU A 62 -5.85 -27.51 1.17
N GLY A 63 -6.87 -26.83 0.70
CA GLY A 63 -8.24 -27.33 0.80
C GLY A 63 -9.26 -26.27 1.13
N GLU A 64 -10.39 -26.72 1.64
CA GLU A 64 -11.51 -25.88 2.06
C GLU A 64 -11.30 -25.38 3.49
N HIS A 65 -11.42 -24.07 3.68
CA HIS A 65 -11.35 -23.38 4.96
C HIS A 65 -12.63 -22.61 5.20
N THR A 66 -13.04 -22.50 6.45
CA THR A 66 -14.29 -21.83 6.84
C THR A 66 -14.00 -20.44 7.38
N VAL A 67 -14.61 -19.42 6.77
CA VAL A 67 -14.61 -18.04 7.28
C VAL A 67 -15.99 -17.72 7.83
N VAL A 68 -16.05 -17.29 9.10
CA VAL A 68 -17.30 -16.83 9.73
C VAL A 68 -17.16 -15.36 10.07
N ILE A 69 -18.14 -14.56 9.61
CA ILE A 69 -18.20 -13.11 9.86
C ILE A 69 -19.47 -12.85 10.70
N SER A 70 -19.33 -12.13 11.80
CA SER A 70 -20.44 -11.78 12.68
C SER A 70 -20.42 -10.30 13.03
N ALA A 71 -21.59 -9.72 13.19
CA ALA A 71 -21.79 -8.38 13.77
C ALA A 71 -23.01 -8.36 14.66
N GLU A 72 -22.96 -7.58 15.73
CA GLU A 72 -24.08 -7.35 16.65
C GLU A 72 -24.22 -5.86 16.98
N ASP A 73 -25.43 -5.43 17.25
CA ASP A 73 -25.77 -4.01 17.47
C ASP A 73 -25.74 -3.59 18.95
N GLY A 74 -25.36 -4.49 19.86
CA GLY A 74 -25.40 -4.24 21.30
C GLY A 74 -26.78 -4.14 21.88
N LYS A 75 -27.85 -4.23 21.07
CA LYS A 75 -29.26 -4.23 21.48
C LYS A 75 -29.91 -5.62 21.39
N GLY A 76 -29.11 -6.62 20.99
CA GLY A 76 -29.51 -8.02 20.91
C GLY A 76 -29.77 -8.53 19.48
N ALA A 77 -29.69 -7.68 18.45
CA ALA A 77 -29.74 -8.15 17.07
C ALA A 77 -28.31 -8.51 16.59
N SER A 78 -28.18 -9.69 16.01
CA SER A 78 -26.91 -10.18 15.46
C SER A 78 -27.12 -10.78 14.08
N LYS A 79 -26.06 -10.74 13.25
CA LYS A 79 -26.04 -11.40 11.96
C LYS A 79 -24.71 -12.10 11.76
N THR A 80 -24.77 -13.36 11.34
CA THR A 80 -23.62 -14.18 11.01
C THR A 80 -23.71 -14.66 9.56
N GLN A 81 -22.58 -14.68 8.88
CA GLN A 81 -22.43 -15.23 7.52
C GLN A 81 -21.22 -16.15 7.51
N THR A 82 -21.36 -17.29 6.83
CA THR A 82 -20.31 -18.30 6.69
C THR A 82 -19.94 -18.45 5.23
N TYR A 83 -18.65 -18.50 4.94
CA TYR A 83 -18.08 -18.67 3.60
C TYR A 83 -17.09 -19.81 3.60
N THR A 84 -17.04 -20.56 2.52
CA THR A 84 -15.96 -21.49 2.21
C THR A 84 -14.92 -20.76 1.37
N VAL A 85 -13.66 -20.84 1.75
CA VAL A 85 -12.52 -20.38 0.95
C VAL A 85 -11.67 -21.58 0.60
N ILE A 86 -11.23 -21.69 -0.66
CA ILE A 86 -10.42 -22.80 -1.15
C ILE A 86 -8.99 -22.32 -1.29
N TYR A 87 -8.13 -22.74 -0.36
CA TYR A 87 -6.70 -22.44 -0.44
C TYR A 87 -5.99 -23.44 -1.34
N GLN A 88 -5.25 -22.93 -2.32
CA GLN A 88 -4.41 -23.69 -3.24
C GLN A 88 -3.00 -23.10 -3.18
N LYS A 89 -2.08 -23.79 -2.50
CA LYS A 89 -0.72 -23.31 -2.30
C LYS A 89 0.01 -23.17 -3.62
N ALA A 90 0.33 -21.94 -3.99
CA ALA A 90 1.11 -21.67 -5.19
C ALA A 90 2.56 -22.13 -5.02
N LYS A 91 3.18 -22.57 -6.11
CA LYS A 91 4.62 -22.85 -6.16
C LYS A 91 5.39 -21.56 -6.33
N LYS A 92 6.61 -21.50 -5.81
CA LYS A 92 7.49 -20.35 -5.98
C LYS A 92 7.59 -19.95 -7.46
N GLY A 93 7.31 -18.68 -7.77
CA GLY A 93 7.26 -18.12 -9.11
C GLY A 93 5.97 -18.39 -9.88
N GLU A 94 4.97 -19.05 -9.29
CA GLU A 94 3.64 -19.19 -9.88
C GLU A 94 2.86 -17.86 -9.75
N PHE A 95 2.14 -17.50 -10.81
CA PHE A 95 1.27 -16.32 -10.79
C PHE A 95 0.12 -16.49 -9.78
N ILE A 96 -0.03 -15.54 -8.88
CA ILE A 96 -1.05 -15.58 -7.82
C ILE A 96 -2.10 -14.48 -7.94
N GLY A 97 -1.87 -13.43 -8.73
CA GLY A 97 -2.81 -12.34 -8.93
C GLY A 97 -2.12 -11.02 -9.26
N TYR A 98 -2.78 -9.93 -8.93
CA TYR A 98 -2.28 -8.57 -9.16
C TYR A 98 -2.24 -7.78 -7.85
N ALA A 99 -1.20 -6.99 -7.67
CA ALA A 99 -1.15 -5.93 -6.68
C ALA A 99 -1.22 -4.55 -7.35
N THR A 100 -1.79 -3.60 -6.67
CA THR A 100 -1.69 -2.18 -7.05
C THR A 100 -0.43 -1.60 -6.45
N VAL A 101 0.36 -0.88 -7.25
CA VAL A 101 1.57 -0.21 -6.76
C VAL A 101 1.58 1.24 -7.23
N SER A 102 1.91 2.17 -6.33
CA SER A 102 2.15 3.59 -6.63
C SER A 102 3.40 4.10 -5.94
N ILE A 103 3.97 5.20 -6.47
CA ILE A 103 5.12 5.88 -5.88
C ILE A 103 4.80 7.36 -5.79
N GLU A 104 4.79 7.87 -4.56
CA GLU A 104 4.16 9.12 -4.19
C GLU A 104 5.15 10.09 -3.54
N ALA A 105 5.13 11.35 -3.97
CA ALA A 105 5.89 12.46 -3.41
C ALA A 105 4.98 13.67 -3.15
N PHE A 106 3.79 13.44 -2.59
CA PHE A 106 2.80 14.48 -2.31
C PHE A 106 3.30 15.46 -1.23
N THR A 107 4.10 15.01 -0.29
CA THR A 107 4.68 15.81 0.80
C THR A 107 5.51 16.99 0.30
N ILE A 108 6.07 16.87 -0.90
CA ILE A 108 6.86 17.89 -1.59
C ILE A 108 6.16 18.45 -2.83
N SER A 109 4.83 18.36 -2.89
CA SER A 109 3.98 18.88 -3.98
C SER A 109 4.29 18.30 -5.37
N LYS A 110 4.91 17.12 -5.46
CA LYS A 110 5.25 16.48 -6.75
C LYS A 110 4.25 15.42 -7.20
N GLY A 111 3.26 15.10 -6.35
CA GLY A 111 2.22 14.13 -6.69
C GLY A 111 2.77 12.71 -6.85
N TYR A 112 2.39 12.05 -7.92
CA TYR A 112 2.91 10.72 -8.27
C TYR A 112 4.23 10.80 -9.02
N ILE A 113 5.26 10.10 -8.55
CA ILE A 113 6.43 9.77 -9.37
C ILE A 113 6.06 8.65 -10.36
N VAL A 114 5.31 7.65 -9.87
CA VAL A 114 4.65 6.63 -10.69
C VAL A 114 3.19 6.55 -10.26
N GLU A 115 2.28 6.84 -11.21
CA GLU A 115 0.84 6.69 -10.98
C GLU A 115 0.49 5.24 -10.61
N PRO A 116 -0.61 5.00 -9.89
CA PRO A 116 -1.03 3.65 -9.55
C PRO A 116 -1.17 2.75 -10.78
N VAL A 117 -0.56 1.58 -10.74
CA VAL A 117 -0.65 0.55 -11.79
C VAL A 117 -0.94 -0.82 -11.20
N LEU A 118 -1.53 -1.71 -12.00
CA LEU A 118 -1.68 -3.12 -11.65
C LEU A 118 -0.42 -3.88 -12.07
N MET A 119 0.25 -4.49 -11.11
CA MET A 119 1.42 -5.33 -11.33
C MET A 119 1.07 -6.80 -11.11
N PRO A 120 1.51 -7.72 -11.98
CA PRO A 120 1.39 -9.14 -11.73
C PRO A 120 2.26 -9.53 -10.53
N VAL A 121 1.70 -10.34 -9.64
CA VAL A 121 2.39 -10.88 -8.45
C VAL A 121 2.57 -12.38 -8.61
N TYR A 122 3.76 -12.85 -8.29
CA TYR A 122 4.11 -14.25 -8.31
C TYR A 122 4.48 -14.71 -6.90
N GLU A 123 4.21 -15.97 -6.58
CA GLU A 123 4.54 -16.53 -5.27
C GLU A 123 6.01 -16.35 -4.91
N GLY A 124 6.27 -15.70 -3.77
CA GLY A 124 7.60 -15.31 -3.32
C GLY A 124 8.06 -13.93 -3.80
N ASP A 125 7.21 -13.16 -4.49
CA ASP A 125 7.51 -11.76 -4.77
C ASP A 125 7.31 -10.90 -3.51
N ASN A 126 8.34 -10.15 -3.18
CA ASN A 126 8.31 -9.19 -2.08
C ASN A 126 8.16 -7.75 -2.58
N ALA A 127 7.91 -6.83 -1.65
CA ALA A 127 7.71 -5.42 -1.96
C ALA A 127 8.95 -4.77 -2.60
N ALA A 128 10.18 -5.17 -2.22
CA ALA A 128 11.41 -4.64 -2.83
C ALA A 128 11.50 -5.00 -4.32
N LYS A 129 11.20 -6.25 -4.67
CA LYS A 129 11.22 -6.72 -6.05
C LYS A 129 10.16 -5.99 -6.89
N ALA A 130 8.92 -5.90 -6.39
CA ALA A 130 7.84 -5.21 -7.07
C ALA A 130 8.18 -3.73 -7.29
N PHE A 131 8.65 -3.04 -6.25
CA PHE A 131 9.04 -1.64 -6.30
C PHE A 131 10.15 -1.39 -7.34
N VAL A 132 11.26 -2.14 -7.27
CA VAL A 132 12.41 -1.93 -8.17
C VAL A 132 12.06 -2.25 -9.61
N ASN A 133 11.27 -3.31 -9.85
CA ASN A 133 10.80 -3.64 -11.20
C ASN A 133 9.96 -2.51 -11.77
N LEU A 134 8.97 -2.01 -11.02
CA LEU A 134 8.12 -0.90 -11.47
C LEU A 134 8.93 0.35 -11.79
N ILE A 135 9.85 0.75 -10.91
CA ILE A 135 10.71 1.93 -11.11
C ILE A 135 11.48 1.81 -12.44
N ARG A 136 12.03 0.61 -12.71
CA ARG A 136 12.83 0.37 -13.93
C ARG A 136 11.96 0.28 -15.18
N GLU A 137 10.79 -0.33 -15.11
CA GLU A 137 9.82 -0.35 -16.20
C GLU A 137 9.37 1.06 -16.58
N GLU A 138 9.23 1.95 -15.59
CA GLU A 138 8.90 3.36 -15.79
C GLU A 138 10.09 4.22 -16.28
N GLY A 139 11.27 3.64 -16.45
CA GLY A 139 12.46 4.31 -16.99
C GLY A 139 13.25 5.10 -15.96
N TYR A 140 13.02 4.91 -14.68
CA TYR A 140 13.87 5.38 -13.57
C TYR A 140 14.85 4.27 -13.13
N ASP A 141 15.73 4.57 -12.20
CA ASP A 141 16.55 3.58 -11.49
C ASP A 141 16.53 3.87 -9.99
N VAL A 142 17.15 3.00 -9.21
CA VAL A 142 17.19 3.10 -7.75
C VAL A 142 18.61 3.00 -7.23
N GLU A 143 18.89 3.71 -6.16
CA GLU A 143 20.06 3.50 -5.30
C GLU A 143 19.59 2.83 -4.01
N TYR A 144 20.23 1.73 -3.65
CA TYR A 144 19.90 0.95 -2.47
C TYR A 144 21.12 0.20 -1.93
N THR A 145 21.05 -0.20 -0.67
CA THR A 145 21.97 -1.14 -0.05
C THR A 145 21.30 -2.47 0.21
N GLY A 146 22.07 -3.52 0.51
CA GLY A 146 21.54 -4.88 0.66
C GLY A 146 21.21 -5.54 -0.68
N SER A 147 20.21 -6.40 -0.67
CA SER A 147 19.69 -7.07 -1.87
C SER A 147 18.17 -7.05 -1.90
N LEU A 148 17.55 -7.37 -3.05
CA LEU A 148 16.08 -7.44 -3.16
C LEU A 148 15.45 -8.54 -2.28
N THR A 149 16.24 -9.41 -1.68
CA THR A 149 15.77 -10.52 -0.86
C THR A 149 16.22 -10.45 0.60
N SER A 150 17.06 -9.48 0.95
CA SER A 150 17.54 -9.33 2.34
C SER A 150 18.19 -7.96 2.56
N GLY A 151 17.81 -7.30 3.64
CA GLY A 151 18.41 -6.04 4.07
C GLY A 151 18.29 -4.91 3.04
N PHE A 152 17.27 -4.94 2.19
CA PHE A 152 17.02 -3.91 1.19
C PHE A 152 16.70 -2.59 1.89
N TYR A 153 17.52 -1.58 1.62
CA TYR A 153 17.31 -0.21 2.07
C TYR A 153 17.36 0.72 0.86
N LEU A 154 16.21 1.30 0.50
CA LEU A 154 16.08 2.25 -0.58
C LEU A 154 16.66 3.60 -0.15
N SER A 155 17.71 4.03 -0.83
CA SER A 155 18.31 5.36 -0.64
C SER A 155 17.61 6.37 -1.54
N HIS A 156 17.70 6.21 -2.87
CA HIS A 156 17.15 7.17 -3.82
C HIS A 156 16.46 6.53 -5.02
N ILE A 157 15.46 7.22 -5.57
CA ILE A 157 14.96 7.03 -6.93
C ILE A 157 15.74 7.99 -7.83
N VAL A 158 16.22 7.50 -8.97
CA VAL A 158 17.17 8.22 -9.83
C VAL A 158 16.63 8.35 -11.25
N GLY A 159 16.60 9.57 -11.77
CA GLY A 159 16.27 9.88 -13.16
C GLY A 159 17.49 10.01 -14.05
N SER A 160 17.28 10.08 -15.37
CA SER A 160 18.36 10.24 -16.38
C SER A 160 19.10 11.59 -16.31
N ASN A 161 18.55 12.55 -15.58
CA ASN A 161 19.15 13.87 -15.33
C ASN A 161 19.96 13.93 -14.03
N ALA A 162 20.06 12.83 -13.29
CA ALA A 162 20.93 12.77 -12.11
C ALA A 162 22.42 12.78 -12.50
N LYS A 163 23.26 13.10 -11.55
CA LYS A 163 24.73 13.11 -11.73
C LYS A 163 25.28 11.75 -12.17
N ASN A 164 24.68 10.66 -11.67
CA ASN A 164 25.02 9.28 -12.02
C ASN A 164 23.74 8.48 -12.32
N PRO A 165 23.15 8.64 -13.51
CA PRO A 165 21.81 8.14 -13.81
C PRO A 165 21.72 6.62 -13.96
N LYS A 166 22.83 5.89 -13.98
CA LYS A 166 22.89 4.43 -14.20
C LYS A 166 22.09 4.02 -15.46
N ASN A 167 21.00 3.27 -15.29
CA ASN A 167 20.17 2.79 -16.39
C ASN A 167 18.89 3.64 -16.60
N ALA A 168 18.72 4.75 -15.88
CA ALA A 168 17.55 5.58 -16.03
C ALA A 168 17.49 6.23 -17.42
N THR A 169 16.32 6.17 -18.04
CA THR A 169 16.01 6.75 -19.35
C THR A 169 15.07 7.96 -19.26
N LYS A 170 14.27 8.02 -18.20
CA LYS A 170 13.29 9.08 -17.92
C LYS A 170 13.88 10.09 -16.93
N LYS A 171 13.67 11.37 -17.18
CA LYS A 171 14.06 12.44 -16.26
C LYS A 171 13.15 12.43 -15.03
N LEU A 172 13.72 12.59 -13.84
CA LEU A 172 12.98 12.86 -12.63
C LEU A 172 12.88 14.37 -12.45
N ASP A 173 11.67 14.90 -12.64
CA ASP A 173 11.39 16.34 -12.55
C ASP A 173 10.97 16.72 -11.12
N LEU A 174 11.91 17.36 -10.42
CA LEU A 174 11.72 17.89 -9.08
C LEU A 174 11.69 19.44 -9.07
N ALA A 175 11.68 20.08 -10.23
CA ALA A 175 11.63 21.53 -10.32
C ALA A 175 10.36 22.08 -9.63
N GLY A 176 10.51 23.05 -8.75
CA GLY A 176 9.42 23.61 -7.97
C GLY A 176 8.90 22.69 -6.87
N ALA A 177 9.70 21.70 -6.42
CA ALA A 177 9.40 20.96 -5.19
C ALA A 177 9.25 21.95 -4.03
N ALA A 178 8.17 21.83 -3.29
CA ALA A 178 7.83 22.70 -2.17
C ALA A 178 7.05 21.89 -1.13
N LEU A 179 7.18 22.29 0.14
CA LEU A 179 6.35 21.69 1.18
C LEU A 179 4.88 21.83 0.79
N GLU A 180 4.13 20.74 0.89
CA GLU A 180 2.70 20.76 0.59
C GLU A 180 2.02 21.83 1.46
N PRO A 181 1.18 22.73 0.89
CA PRO A 181 0.69 23.93 1.59
C PRO A 181 -0.04 23.62 2.90
N HIS A 182 -0.84 22.56 2.94
CA HIS A 182 -1.55 22.15 4.16
C HIS A 182 -0.61 21.61 5.24
N MET A 183 0.47 20.94 4.83
CA MET A 183 1.53 20.52 5.74
C MET A 183 2.29 21.74 6.30
N ALA A 184 2.57 22.73 5.49
CA ALA A 184 3.23 23.97 5.94
C ALA A 184 2.40 24.68 7.01
N GLU A 185 1.09 24.67 6.91
CA GLU A 185 0.18 25.24 7.92
C GLU A 185 0.15 24.40 9.21
N LYS A 186 0.03 23.08 9.09
CA LYS A 186 -0.10 22.17 10.25
C LYS A 186 1.21 21.85 10.96
N LEU A 187 2.33 21.95 10.27
CA LEU A 187 3.66 21.60 10.76
C LEU A 187 4.62 22.77 10.57
N PRO A 188 4.37 23.94 11.24
CA PRO A 188 5.17 25.14 11.03
C PRO A 188 6.65 24.95 11.42
N ASP A 189 6.97 23.98 12.28
CA ASP A 189 8.32 23.64 12.72
C ASP A 189 9.01 22.58 11.84
N LEU A 190 8.32 22.08 10.80
CA LEU A 190 8.92 21.12 9.88
C LEU A 190 9.92 21.85 8.99
N MET A 191 11.19 21.50 9.15
CA MET A 191 12.26 22.05 8.32
C MET A 191 12.08 21.55 6.88
N PHE A 192 12.11 22.49 5.93
CA PHE A 192 12.12 22.19 4.50
C PHE A 192 13.10 23.15 3.82
N ASP A 193 14.19 22.61 3.30
CA ASP A 193 15.18 23.33 2.50
C ASP A 193 14.87 23.11 1.02
N ALA A 194 14.31 24.12 0.36
CA ALA A 194 13.93 24.03 -1.06
C ALA A 194 15.13 23.77 -1.99
N ASP A 195 16.32 24.17 -1.57
CA ASP A 195 17.57 23.95 -2.31
C ASP A 195 18.30 22.66 -1.88
N GLY A 196 17.77 21.98 -0.85
CA GLY A 196 18.35 20.77 -0.26
C GLY A 196 18.07 19.48 -1.04
N GLY A 197 17.41 19.57 -2.20
CA GLY A 197 17.15 18.44 -3.07
C GLY A 197 18.32 18.11 -4.00
N THR A 198 18.45 16.84 -4.38
CA THR A 198 19.46 16.37 -5.32
C THR A 198 18.93 16.38 -6.75
N GLU A 199 19.59 17.05 -7.69
CA GLU A 199 19.13 17.14 -9.08
C GLU A 199 18.94 15.75 -9.71
N GLY A 200 17.71 15.49 -10.18
CA GLY A 200 17.35 14.24 -10.84
C GLY A 200 17.31 13.01 -9.96
N SER A 201 17.34 13.19 -8.65
CA SER A 201 17.30 12.13 -7.64
C SER A 201 16.41 12.54 -6.48
N LEU A 202 15.70 11.59 -5.88
CA LEU A 202 14.87 11.84 -4.69
C LEU A 202 15.05 10.71 -3.69
N GLY A 203 15.46 11.05 -2.48
CA GLY A 203 15.70 10.03 -1.46
C GLY A 203 15.96 10.57 -0.06
N GLU A 204 16.65 9.76 0.73
CA GLU A 204 16.97 10.11 2.11
C GLU A 204 17.81 11.38 2.18
N PHE A 205 17.49 12.23 3.15
CA PHE A 205 18.11 13.51 3.44
C PHE A 205 17.88 14.60 2.39
N ASP A 206 17.11 14.35 1.31
CA ASP A 206 16.67 15.43 0.41
C ASP A 206 15.65 16.32 1.13
N TYR A 207 15.81 17.62 1.04
CA TYR A 207 14.99 18.68 1.63
C TYR A 207 15.03 18.79 3.17
N ASN A 208 15.35 17.73 3.91
CA ASN A 208 15.69 17.77 5.34
C ASN A 208 16.35 16.46 5.82
N TYR A 209 16.84 16.47 7.07
CA TYR A 209 17.56 15.32 7.65
C TYR A 209 16.67 14.16 8.12
N MET A 210 15.36 14.30 8.05
CA MET A 210 14.37 13.26 8.44
C MET A 210 13.65 12.64 7.23
N SER A 211 14.01 13.08 6.03
CA SER A 211 13.35 12.65 4.81
C SER A 211 13.81 11.26 4.37
N GLY A 212 12.96 10.61 3.56
CA GLY A 212 13.24 9.31 2.98
C GLY A 212 12.01 8.62 2.44
N TRP A 213 12.14 7.35 2.14
CA TRP A 213 11.07 6.54 1.58
C TRP A 213 10.48 5.58 2.61
N MET A 214 9.16 5.57 2.70
CA MET A 214 8.39 4.59 3.44
C MET A 214 7.35 3.92 2.53
N TYR A 215 6.80 2.79 2.96
CA TYR A 215 5.71 2.15 2.23
C TYR A 215 4.62 1.68 3.18
N CYS A 216 3.39 1.69 2.69
CA CYS A 216 2.28 0.99 3.31
C CYS A 216 1.71 -0.06 2.36
N VAL A 217 1.09 -1.08 2.92
CA VAL A 217 0.29 -2.05 2.19
C VAL A 217 -1.07 -2.14 2.84
N ASN A 218 -2.12 -2.00 2.04
CA ASN A 218 -3.51 -2.01 2.51
C ASN A 218 -3.73 -0.98 3.65
N THR A 219 -3.20 0.23 3.45
CA THR A 219 -3.25 1.36 4.39
C THR A 219 -2.37 1.19 5.65
N VAL A 220 -1.80 0.01 5.90
CA VAL A 220 -0.96 -0.26 7.09
C VAL A 220 0.52 -0.10 6.73
N PHE A 221 1.26 0.65 7.54
CA PHE A 221 2.72 0.73 7.46
C PHE A 221 3.31 -0.47 8.22
N PRO A 222 3.88 -1.47 7.52
CA PRO A 222 4.43 -2.64 8.18
C PRO A 222 5.76 -2.29 8.85
N ASN A 223 5.99 -2.86 10.05
CA ASN A 223 7.25 -2.71 10.77
C ASN A 223 8.30 -3.72 10.28
N VAL A 224 8.43 -3.84 8.97
CA VAL A 224 9.43 -4.67 8.28
C VAL A 224 9.91 -3.96 7.03
N GLY A 225 11.13 -4.26 6.58
CA GLY A 225 11.69 -3.72 5.35
C GLY A 225 10.98 -4.22 4.10
N PHE A 226 11.18 -3.53 2.97
CA PHE A 226 10.60 -3.92 1.67
C PHE A 226 10.93 -5.37 1.27
N ALA A 227 12.11 -5.88 1.62
CA ALA A 227 12.52 -7.24 1.28
C ALA A 227 11.81 -8.32 2.09
N ASP A 228 11.24 -7.94 3.24
CA ASP A 228 10.65 -8.88 4.20
C ASP A 228 9.12 -8.92 4.11
N TYR A 229 8.52 -8.06 3.27
CA TYR A 229 7.08 -8.05 3.01
C TYR A 229 6.77 -8.74 1.68
N TYR A 230 6.04 -9.85 1.72
CA TYR A 230 5.61 -10.59 0.53
C TYR A 230 4.23 -10.14 0.09
N LEU A 231 4.10 -9.77 -1.19
CA LEU A 231 2.85 -9.30 -1.76
C LEU A 231 1.88 -10.45 -2.04
N SER A 232 0.60 -10.14 -1.98
CA SER A 232 -0.50 -11.06 -2.26
C SER A 232 -1.47 -10.46 -3.28
N ASP A 233 -2.34 -11.31 -3.86
CA ASP A 233 -3.39 -10.85 -4.76
C ASP A 233 -4.33 -9.83 -4.10
N GLY A 234 -4.45 -8.67 -4.73
CA GLY A 234 -5.28 -7.56 -4.28
C GLY A 234 -4.60 -6.61 -3.30
N ASP A 235 -3.33 -6.81 -2.96
CA ASP A 235 -2.59 -5.85 -2.13
C ASP A 235 -2.49 -4.49 -2.83
N VAL A 236 -2.56 -3.43 -2.03
CA VAL A 236 -2.38 -2.04 -2.47
C VAL A 236 -1.14 -1.48 -1.77
N MET A 237 -0.02 -1.48 -2.48
CA MET A 237 1.25 -0.97 -1.99
C MET A 237 1.46 0.47 -2.46
N ARG A 238 1.73 1.36 -1.53
CA ARG A 238 2.05 2.76 -1.79
C ARG A 238 3.40 3.09 -1.18
N ALA A 239 4.42 3.36 -2.03
CA ALA A 239 5.68 3.89 -1.57
C ALA A 239 5.57 5.42 -1.50
N GLN A 240 5.89 6.02 -0.36
CA GLN A 240 5.63 7.42 -0.07
C GLN A 240 6.90 8.11 0.41
N PHE A 241 7.19 9.28 -0.17
CA PHE A 241 8.25 10.14 0.33
C PHE A 241 7.77 10.86 1.58
N THR A 242 8.55 10.80 2.65
CA THR A 242 8.26 11.43 3.94
C THR A 242 9.33 12.47 4.27
N LEU A 243 8.94 13.51 4.99
CA LEU A 243 9.82 14.57 5.51
C LEU A 243 9.98 14.47 7.04
N LYS A 244 9.33 13.51 7.72
CA LYS A 244 9.32 13.42 9.19
C LYS A 244 9.31 11.97 9.69
N TYR A 245 10.18 11.11 9.16
CA TYR A 245 10.21 9.68 9.54
C TYR A 245 8.83 9.02 9.54
N GLY A 246 7.97 9.37 8.56
CA GLY A 246 6.62 8.84 8.44
C GLY A 246 5.54 9.58 9.22
N GLY A 247 5.87 10.45 10.17
CA GLY A 247 4.88 11.16 10.99
C GLY A 247 4.02 12.14 10.20
N ASP A 248 4.52 12.63 9.06
CA ASP A 248 3.83 13.50 8.10
C ASP A 248 2.88 12.75 7.14
N ILE A 249 2.96 11.44 7.11
CA ILE A 249 2.10 10.57 6.28
C ILE A 249 1.29 9.55 7.11
N GLY A 250 1.33 9.65 8.44
CA GLY A 250 0.65 8.74 9.36
C GLY A 250 1.32 7.37 9.51
N GLY A 251 2.62 7.29 9.22
CA GLY A 251 3.38 6.05 9.14
C GLY A 251 4.47 5.87 10.20
N SER A 252 4.50 6.70 11.26
CA SER A 252 5.55 6.63 12.27
C SER A 252 5.67 5.27 12.95
N SER A 253 4.58 4.53 13.05
CA SER A 253 4.56 3.16 13.58
C SER A 253 5.44 2.18 12.78
N GLY A 254 5.59 2.40 11.47
CA GLY A 254 6.49 1.62 10.61
C GLY A 254 7.97 1.82 10.89
N MET A 255 8.32 2.83 11.69
CA MET A 255 9.69 3.09 12.18
C MET A 255 9.97 2.47 13.56
N GLY A 256 9.11 1.55 14.03
CA GLY A 256 9.27 0.90 15.33
C GLY A 256 8.81 1.73 16.53
N GLY A 257 8.13 2.84 16.31
CA GLY A 257 7.66 3.77 17.33
C GLY A 257 8.69 4.84 17.72
N GLY A 258 8.26 5.78 18.54
CA GLY A 258 9.12 6.88 19.03
C GLY A 258 8.93 8.20 18.29
N TYR A 259 8.13 8.23 17.25
CA TYR A 259 7.73 9.46 16.56
C TYR A 259 6.21 9.59 16.57
N ASP A 260 5.70 10.81 16.78
CA ASP A 260 4.27 11.07 16.76
C ASP A 260 3.78 11.32 15.33
N ASP A 261 2.66 10.70 14.99
CA ASP A 261 1.96 10.99 13.75
C ASP A 261 1.29 12.38 13.82
N SER A 262 1.63 13.22 12.85
CA SER A 262 1.00 14.54 12.67
C SER A 262 -0.32 14.43 11.90
N TYR A 263 -0.48 13.35 11.16
CA TYR A 263 -1.68 13.03 10.37
C TYR A 263 -2.12 11.60 10.64
N SER A 264 -3.43 11.40 10.66
CA SER A 264 -4.01 10.04 10.62
C SER A 264 -3.87 9.46 9.24
N VAL A 265 -3.62 8.16 9.13
CA VAL A 265 -3.67 7.46 7.85
C VAL A 265 -5.10 7.49 7.32
N ALA A 266 -5.28 7.95 6.09
CA ALA A 266 -6.53 7.83 5.36
C ALA A 266 -6.51 6.57 4.47
N ASN A 267 -7.59 5.80 4.48
CA ASN A 267 -7.73 4.67 3.58
C ASN A 267 -7.98 5.17 2.15
N LYS A 268 -6.97 5.05 1.30
CA LYS A 268 -7.01 5.44 -0.12
C LYS A 268 -7.03 4.22 -1.05
N ASP A 269 -7.13 3.01 -0.53
CA ASP A 269 -6.92 1.77 -1.31
C ASP A 269 -7.91 1.63 -2.45
N VAL A 270 -9.19 1.96 -2.22
CA VAL A 270 -10.22 1.91 -3.28
C VAL A 270 -9.90 2.89 -4.39
N LEU A 271 -9.55 4.13 -4.05
CA LEU A 271 -9.18 5.16 -5.03
C LEU A 271 -7.93 4.74 -5.81
N THR A 272 -6.88 4.32 -5.10
CA THR A 272 -5.62 3.89 -5.69
C THR A 272 -5.81 2.70 -6.64
N THR A 273 -6.61 1.70 -6.23
CA THR A 273 -6.93 0.54 -7.08
C THR A 273 -7.77 0.92 -8.29
N THR A 274 -8.72 1.85 -8.13
CA THR A 274 -9.54 2.32 -9.26
C THR A 274 -8.67 3.04 -10.28
N LEU A 275 -7.79 3.91 -9.83
CA LEU A 275 -6.83 4.60 -10.68
C LEU A 275 -5.89 3.61 -11.40
N ALA A 276 -5.40 2.60 -10.69
CA ALA A 276 -4.57 1.56 -11.30
C ALA A 276 -5.30 0.78 -12.40
N LYS A 277 -6.57 0.48 -12.20
CA LYS A 277 -7.39 -0.18 -13.24
C LYS A 277 -7.57 0.70 -14.47
N ILE A 278 -7.81 2.00 -14.27
CA ILE A 278 -7.92 2.97 -15.38
C ILE A 278 -6.57 3.07 -16.11
N ASN A 279 -5.47 3.23 -15.38
CA ASN A 279 -4.13 3.36 -15.96
C ASN A 279 -3.69 2.12 -16.73
N SER A 280 -4.08 0.94 -16.27
CA SER A 280 -3.72 -0.35 -16.87
C SER A 280 -4.71 -0.80 -17.96
N ALA A 281 -5.78 -0.06 -18.21
CA ALA A 281 -6.77 -0.41 -19.23
C ALA A 281 -6.23 -0.16 -20.65
N PRO A 282 -6.55 -1.00 -21.65
CA PRO A 282 -6.16 -0.77 -23.05
C PRO A 282 -6.63 0.57 -23.61
N ASN A 283 -7.76 1.09 -23.12
CA ASN A 283 -8.35 2.39 -23.49
C ASN A 283 -8.16 3.47 -22.41
N SER A 284 -7.08 3.41 -21.65
CA SER A 284 -6.77 4.32 -20.53
C SER A 284 -6.92 5.80 -20.90
N ALA A 285 -6.46 6.19 -22.09
CA ALA A 285 -6.55 7.59 -22.55
C ALA A 285 -8.00 8.06 -22.72
N GLU A 286 -8.89 7.20 -23.19
CA GLU A 286 -10.32 7.51 -23.33
C GLU A 286 -10.98 7.63 -21.96
N LEU A 287 -10.70 6.69 -21.06
CA LEU A 287 -11.22 6.70 -19.68
C LEU A 287 -10.79 7.96 -18.92
N LYS A 288 -9.52 8.37 -19.05
CA LYS A 288 -9.01 9.59 -18.42
C LYS A 288 -9.59 10.89 -19.01
N ALA A 289 -10.10 10.85 -20.23
CA ALA A 289 -10.71 12.00 -20.89
C ALA A 289 -12.23 12.09 -20.62
N ASP A 290 -12.83 11.08 -20.05
CA ASP A 290 -14.25 11.05 -19.72
C ASP A 290 -14.54 11.90 -18.47
N PRO A 291 -15.35 12.97 -18.58
CA PRO A 291 -15.63 13.86 -17.45
C PRO A 291 -16.49 13.20 -16.34
N ASP A 292 -17.06 12.02 -16.61
CA ASP A 292 -17.92 11.28 -15.66
C ASP A 292 -17.12 10.22 -14.85
N ILE A 293 -15.82 10.08 -15.09
CA ILE A 293 -14.88 9.21 -14.38
C ILE A 293 -13.94 10.05 -13.54
#